data_ed00cec1db876ed3cbb6f705749193f5
#
_entry.id   ed00cec1db876ed3cbb6f705749193f5
#
_cell.length_a   1.000
_cell.length_b   1.000
_cell.length_c   1.000
_cell.angle_alpha   90.00
_cell.angle_beta   90.00
_cell.angle_gamma   90.00
#
_symmetry.space_group_name_H-M   'P 1'
#
loop_
_entity.id
_entity.type
_entity.pdbx_description
1 polymer ?
#
loop_
_entity_poly.entity_id
_entity_poly.type
_entity_poly.pdbx_seq_one_letter_code
_entity_poly.pdbx_strand_id
1 'polypeptide(L)'
;MSSINNTIKNKLDDLKESGTIKGCLIEKLDINSDVCKVLAIELNKEIMKYHRTRTTRFSSRVYDPAGSYKNHLRKMIITSMENNGILIDDEMKKLPVKVELIVGTKPVKSGNNINKIALMLAGKVFKTKTPDVDNYQKTCFDTLNGVLFEDDRQIVEANVKKVYSKEDFTHIIIHYYRDMSEYKGTAKELLSQGIITEEELELARTIKKG
;
A
#
# COMPACT_ATOMS: atom_id res chain seq x y z
N MET A 1 -8.09 8.09 -12.54
CA MET A 1 -7.87 7.43 -11.22
C MET A 1 -9.11 6.74 -10.63
N SER A 2 -10.33 7.31 -10.71
CA SER A 2 -11.55 6.69 -10.15
C SER A 2 -11.95 5.35 -10.81
N SER A 3 -11.70 5.15 -12.10
CA SER A 3 -12.09 3.93 -12.84
C SER A 3 -11.22 2.72 -12.48
N ILE A 4 -9.92 2.91 -12.29
CA ILE A 4 -8.98 1.82 -11.95
C ILE A 4 -9.29 1.27 -10.55
N ASN A 5 -9.53 2.18 -9.58
CA ASN A 5 -9.90 1.77 -8.22
C ASN A 5 -11.22 0.99 -8.17
N ASN A 6 -12.18 1.32 -9.05
CA ASN A 6 -13.44 0.58 -9.15
C ASN A 6 -13.26 -0.79 -9.81
N THR A 7 -12.39 -0.92 -10.81
CA THR A 7 -12.10 -2.20 -11.46
C THR A 7 -11.38 -3.15 -10.51
N ILE A 8 -10.36 -2.67 -9.78
CA ILE A 8 -9.64 -3.46 -8.77
C ILE A 8 -10.59 -3.86 -7.64
N LYS A 9 -11.42 -2.93 -7.17
CA LYS A 9 -12.41 -3.20 -6.12
C LYS A 9 -13.43 -4.27 -6.56
N ASN A 10 -13.95 -4.19 -7.79
CA ASN A 10 -14.87 -5.18 -8.30
C ASN A 10 -14.21 -6.56 -8.44
N LYS A 11 -12.96 -6.61 -8.94
CA LYS A 11 -12.21 -7.88 -9.03
C LYS A 11 -11.86 -8.46 -7.65
N LEU A 12 -11.57 -7.62 -6.64
CA LEU A 12 -11.39 -8.06 -5.25
C LEU A 12 -12.70 -8.54 -4.64
N ASP A 13 -13.83 -7.93 -5.02
CA ASP A 13 -15.16 -8.37 -4.60
C ASP A 13 -15.56 -9.74 -5.16
N ASP A 14 -15.11 -10.09 -6.37
CA ASP A 14 -15.33 -11.40 -7.00
C ASP A 14 -14.46 -12.52 -6.38
N LEU A 15 -13.33 -12.17 -5.72
CA LEU A 15 -12.45 -13.15 -5.06
C LEU A 15 -12.91 -13.55 -3.64
N LYS A 16 -14.08 -13.11 -3.19
CA LYS A 16 -14.58 -13.20 -1.80
C LYS A 16 -14.91 -14.61 -1.28
N GLU A 17 -14.74 -15.67 -2.04
CA GLU A 17 -15.26 -16.99 -1.64
C GLU A 17 -14.29 -17.97 -0.96
N SER A 18 -12.97 -17.69 -0.87
CA SER A 18 -12.03 -18.61 -0.22
C SER A 18 -11.17 -17.95 0.85
N GLY A 19 -11.38 -18.34 2.09
CA GLY A 19 -10.78 -17.71 3.29
C GLY A 19 -9.26 -17.64 3.34
N THR A 20 -8.80 -16.60 3.93
CA THR A 20 -7.54 -16.21 4.57
C THR A 20 -6.71 -15.10 3.92
N ILE A 21 -6.38 -15.08 2.71
CA ILE A 21 -6.03 -13.90 1.90
C ILE A 21 -6.87 -14.03 0.64
N LYS A 22 -7.83 -13.14 0.50
CA LYS A 22 -8.83 -13.25 -0.56
C LYS A 22 -8.36 -12.85 -1.95
N GLY A 23 -7.17 -12.37 -2.10
CA GLY A 23 -6.67 -12.05 -3.42
C GLY A 23 -5.35 -11.29 -3.40
N CYS A 24 -4.41 -11.79 -4.15
CA CYS A 24 -3.34 -11.02 -4.77
C CYS A 24 -3.68 -10.91 -6.24
N LEU A 25 -3.84 -9.71 -6.73
CA LEU A 25 -4.04 -9.43 -8.14
C LEU A 25 -2.94 -8.50 -8.63
N ILE A 26 -2.30 -8.87 -9.74
CA ILE A 26 -1.39 -7.97 -10.44
C ILE A 26 -2.02 -7.55 -11.76
N GLU A 27 -2.08 -6.26 -12.03
CA GLU A 27 -2.59 -5.71 -13.27
C GLU A 27 -1.49 -4.91 -13.96
N LYS A 28 -1.19 -5.25 -15.23
CA LYS A 28 -0.35 -4.43 -16.11
C LYS A 28 -1.22 -3.30 -16.65
N LEU A 29 -0.75 -2.07 -16.47
CA LEU A 29 -1.43 -0.89 -17.03
C LEU A 29 -0.81 -0.48 -18.36
N ASP A 30 -1.56 0.36 -19.10
CA ASP A 30 -1.23 0.83 -20.44
C ASP A 30 0.15 1.50 -20.47
N ILE A 31 0.79 1.43 -21.65
CA ILE A 31 2.14 1.95 -21.92
C ILE A 31 2.27 3.46 -21.66
N ASN A 32 1.15 4.19 -21.70
CA ASN A 32 1.09 5.63 -21.47
C ASN A 32 0.80 6.02 -20.00
N SER A 33 0.76 5.05 -19.08
CA SER A 33 0.55 5.33 -17.66
C SER A 33 1.88 5.42 -16.92
N ASP A 34 2.02 6.40 -16.02
CA ASP A 34 3.16 6.49 -15.09
C ASP A 34 3.24 5.26 -14.18
N VAL A 35 2.11 4.59 -13.97
CA VAL A 35 2.02 3.35 -13.22
C VAL A 35 2.14 2.17 -14.17
N CYS A 36 3.17 1.34 -13.98
CA CYS A 36 3.40 0.17 -14.83
C CYS A 36 2.69 -1.09 -14.33
N LYS A 37 2.53 -1.24 -13.02
CA LYS A 37 1.84 -2.39 -12.40
C LYS A 37 1.10 -1.97 -11.14
N VAL A 38 0.01 -2.66 -10.82
CA VAL A 38 -0.73 -2.50 -9.56
C VAL A 38 -0.89 -3.86 -8.91
N LEU A 39 -0.47 -3.98 -7.66
CA LEU A 39 -0.65 -5.16 -6.83
C LEU A 39 -1.67 -4.84 -5.74
N ALA A 40 -2.72 -5.64 -5.63
CA ALA A 40 -3.72 -5.51 -4.58
C ALA A 40 -3.72 -6.75 -3.69
N ILE A 41 -3.71 -6.55 -2.37
CA ILE A 41 -3.74 -7.58 -1.34
C ILE A 41 -4.90 -7.29 -0.40
N GLU A 42 -5.76 -8.28 -0.18
CA GLU A 42 -6.85 -8.20 0.78
C GLU A 42 -6.62 -9.16 1.95
N LEU A 43 -6.65 -8.64 3.16
CA LEU A 43 -6.60 -9.39 4.41
C LEU A 43 -7.98 -9.37 5.08
N ASN A 44 -8.46 -10.52 5.58
CA ASN A 44 -9.74 -10.65 6.31
C ASN A 44 -9.65 -10.22 7.76
N LYS A 45 -8.74 -9.32 8.09
CA LYS A 45 -8.57 -8.81 9.45
C LYS A 45 -7.93 -7.44 9.44
N GLU A 46 -8.13 -6.72 10.51
CA GLU A 46 -7.41 -5.48 10.79
C GLU A 46 -5.91 -5.79 10.95
N ILE A 47 -5.06 -5.04 10.23
CA ILE A 47 -3.61 -5.11 10.44
C ILE A 47 -3.29 -4.62 11.85
N MET A 48 -2.35 -5.32 12.51
CA MET A 48 -1.96 -4.97 13.86
C MET A 48 -1.33 -3.58 13.92
N LYS A 49 -1.63 -2.81 14.96
CA LYS A 49 -0.99 -1.51 15.19
C LYS A 49 0.51 -1.67 15.44
N TYR A 50 1.28 -0.67 15.04
CA TYR A 50 2.71 -0.60 15.35
C TYR A 50 2.95 -0.61 16.87
N HIS A 51 3.96 -1.36 17.29
CA HIS A 51 4.48 -1.36 18.63
C HIS A 51 5.94 -0.91 18.60
N ARG A 52 6.28 0.11 19.40
CA ARG A 52 7.67 0.54 19.53
C ARG A 52 8.55 -0.61 20.01
N THR A 53 9.74 -0.70 19.46
CA THR A 53 10.78 -1.61 19.94
C THR A 53 11.05 -1.34 21.44
N ARG A 54 11.34 -2.40 22.17
CA ARG A 54 11.58 -2.33 23.60
C ARG A 54 12.95 -2.93 23.92
N THR A 55 13.59 -2.44 24.95
CA THR A 55 14.77 -3.08 25.56
C THR A 55 14.32 -4.03 26.65
N THR A 56 15.00 -5.14 26.81
CA THR A 56 14.75 -6.04 27.93
C THR A 56 15.36 -5.43 29.20
N ARG A 57 14.67 -5.65 30.34
CA ARG A 57 15.07 -5.04 31.64
C ARG A 57 16.47 -5.49 32.11
N PHE A 58 16.94 -6.63 31.62
CA PHE A 58 18.19 -7.27 32.06
C PHE A 58 19.25 -7.38 30.95
N SER A 59 18.98 -6.88 29.75
CA SER A 59 19.96 -6.86 28.66
C SER A 59 19.68 -5.65 27.76
N SER A 60 20.73 -5.13 27.12
CA SER A 60 20.63 -4.08 26.10
C SER A 60 20.02 -4.56 24.78
N ARG A 61 19.48 -5.79 24.73
CA ARG A 61 18.86 -6.34 23.51
C ARG A 61 17.55 -5.61 23.23
N VAL A 62 17.49 -5.03 22.05
CA VAL A 62 16.26 -4.44 21.49
C VAL A 62 15.44 -5.54 20.84
N TYR A 63 14.15 -5.61 21.12
CA TYR A 63 13.22 -6.52 20.46
C TYR A 63 11.99 -5.77 19.92
N ASP A 64 11.45 -6.27 18.83
CA ASP A 64 10.20 -5.80 18.25
C ASP A 64 9.04 -6.68 18.74
N PRO A 65 8.11 -6.15 19.57
CA PRO A 65 6.96 -6.92 20.05
C PRO A 65 6.02 -7.40 18.92
N ALA A 66 6.06 -6.74 17.77
CA ALA A 66 5.27 -7.08 16.59
C ALA A 66 6.02 -7.98 15.59
N GLY A 67 7.29 -8.32 15.85
CA GLY A 67 8.16 -9.01 14.89
C GLY A 67 7.60 -10.35 14.44
N SER A 68 7.05 -11.16 15.37
CA SER A 68 6.42 -12.45 15.02
C SER A 68 5.19 -12.27 14.14
N TYR A 69 4.36 -11.26 14.42
CA TYR A 69 3.19 -10.92 13.61
C TYR A 69 3.59 -10.46 12.20
N LYS A 70 4.57 -9.55 12.09
CA LYS A 70 5.07 -9.06 10.79
C LYS A 70 5.64 -10.22 9.97
N ASN A 71 6.41 -11.11 10.57
CA ASN A 71 6.95 -12.29 9.88
C ASN A 71 5.85 -13.27 9.43
N HIS A 72 4.81 -13.48 10.24
CA HIS A 72 3.68 -14.31 9.86
C HIS A 72 2.92 -13.67 8.67
N LEU A 73 2.66 -12.37 8.73
CA LEU A 73 1.97 -11.64 7.66
C LEU A 73 2.80 -11.65 6.35
N ARG A 74 4.13 -11.49 6.42
CA ARG A 74 5.03 -11.63 5.27
C ARG A 74 4.88 -13.00 4.60
N LYS A 75 4.95 -14.08 5.39
CA LYS A 75 4.77 -15.44 4.86
C LYS A 75 3.42 -15.62 4.19
N MET A 76 2.35 -15.14 4.80
CA MET A 76 1.01 -15.21 4.21
C MET A 76 0.93 -14.47 2.88
N ILE A 77 1.52 -13.27 2.77
CA ILE A 77 1.55 -12.49 1.53
C ILE A 77 2.34 -13.23 0.46
N ILE A 78 3.54 -13.70 0.77
CA ILE A 78 4.39 -14.45 -0.17
C ILE A 78 3.66 -15.71 -0.66
N THR A 79 3.14 -16.54 0.23
CA THR A 79 2.40 -17.76 -0.13
C THR A 79 1.16 -17.43 -0.99
N SER A 80 0.45 -16.35 -0.68
CA SER A 80 -0.69 -15.94 -1.51
C SER A 80 -0.27 -15.49 -2.90
N MET A 81 0.84 -14.77 -3.02
CA MET A 81 1.39 -14.37 -4.32
C MET A 81 1.79 -15.59 -5.14
N GLU A 82 2.53 -16.53 -4.54
CA GLU A 82 2.95 -17.79 -5.16
C GLU A 82 1.74 -18.60 -5.67
N ASN A 83 0.71 -18.75 -4.84
CA ASN A 83 -0.51 -19.47 -5.19
C ASN A 83 -1.29 -18.82 -6.34
N ASN A 84 -1.13 -17.52 -6.55
CA ASN A 84 -1.76 -16.77 -7.64
C ASN A 84 -0.81 -16.54 -8.83
N GLY A 85 0.38 -17.17 -8.83
CA GLY A 85 1.36 -17.03 -9.91
C GLY A 85 1.95 -15.61 -10.03
N ILE A 86 1.92 -14.83 -8.94
CA ILE A 86 2.42 -13.45 -8.91
C ILE A 86 3.88 -13.48 -8.49
N LEU A 87 4.75 -13.02 -9.37
CA LEU A 87 6.17 -12.84 -9.10
C LEU A 87 6.51 -11.35 -9.08
N ILE A 88 7.19 -10.94 -8.02
CA ILE A 88 7.83 -9.63 -7.92
C ILE A 88 9.33 -9.88 -8.05
N ASP A 89 9.87 -9.57 -9.21
CA ASP A 89 11.30 -9.68 -9.49
C ASP A 89 12.09 -8.53 -8.81
N ASP A 90 13.40 -8.66 -8.78
CA ASP A 90 14.26 -7.69 -8.11
C ASP A 90 14.27 -6.32 -8.80
N GLU A 91 14.02 -6.25 -10.11
CA GLU A 91 13.88 -4.98 -10.82
C GLU A 91 12.60 -4.26 -10.39
N MET A 92 11.51 -5.00 -10.27
CA MET A 92 10.25 -4.43 -9.82
C MET A 92 10.33 -3.92 -8.37
N LYS A 93 11.09 -4.61 -7.51
CA LYS A 93 11.29 -4.18 -6.12
C LYS A 93 12.06 -2.87 -5.98
N LYS A 94 12.81 -2.45 -7.01
CA LYS A 94 13.57 -1.20 -7.02
C LYS A 94 12.74 0.01 -7.46
N LEU A 95 11.57 -0.21 -8.06
CA LEU A 95 10.75 0.87 -8.58
C LEU A 95 10.18 1.76 -7.48
N PRO A 96 9.97 3.06 -7.76
CA PRO A 96 9.19 3.92 -6.87
C PRO A 96 7.76 3.40 -6.74
N VAL A 97 7.19 3.49 -5.55
CA VAL A 97 5.86 2.94 -5.27
C VAL A 97 4.95 3.94 -4.58
N LYS A 98 3.67 3.85 -4.89
CA LYS A 98 2.58 4.40 -4.09
C LYS A 98 1.92 3.28 -3.32
N VAL A 99 1.64 3.50 -2.04
CA VAL A 99 0.93 2.55 -1.18
C VAL A 99 -0.40 3.13 -0.74
N GLU A 100 -1.50 2.44 -1.04
CA GLU A 100 -2.81 2.73 -0.48
C GLU A 100 -3.18 1.66 0.55
N LEU A 101 -3.50 2.09 1.77
CA LEU A 101 -3.86 1.22 2.88
C LEU A 101 -5.25 1.59 3.39
N ILE A 102 -6.20 0.65 3.31
CA ILE A 102 -7.54 0.84 3.84
C ILE A 102 -7.77 -0.20 4.93
N VAL A 103 -8.01 0.28 6.16
CA VAL A 103 -8.27 -0.58 7.31
C VAL A 103 -9.73 -0.42 7.75
N GLY A 104 -10.50 -1.48 7.56
CA GLY A 104 -11.88 -1.59 8.00
C GLY A 104 -11.98 -2.30 9.35
N THR A 105 -12.81 -1.77 10.24
CA THR A 105 -13.06 -2.40 11.56
C THR A 105 -14.53 -2.39 11.91
N LYS A 106 -14.97 -3.47 12.57
CA LYS A 106 -16.34 -3.58 13.07
C LYS A 106 -16.65 -2.50 14.12
N PRO A 107 -17.83 -1.87 14.07
CA PRO A 107 -18.30 -1.03 15.17
C PRO A 107 -18.39 -1.80 16.49
N VAL A 108 -17.86 -1.21 17.56
CA VAL A 108 -18.01 -1.80 18.91
C VAL A 108 -19.47 -1.70 19.35
N LYS A 109 -20.05 -2.79 19.82
CA LYS A 109 -21.45 -2.84 20.26
C LYS A 109 -21.68 -2.04 21.56
N SER A 110 -20.75 -2.12 22.51
CA SER A 110 -20.85 -1.44 23.80
C SER A 110 -20.81 0.08 23.63
N GLY A 111 -21.76 0.77 24.25
CA GLY A 111 -21.87 2.24 24.23
C GLY A 111 -22.37 2.86 22.91
N ASN A 112 -22.80 2.05 21.96
CA ASN A 112 -23.38 2.52 20.69
C ASN A 112 -24.78 1.95 20.51
N ASN A 113 -25.74 2.83 20.20
CA ASN A 113 -27.10 2.41 19.82
C ASN A 113 -27.13 2.04 18.30
N ILE A 114 -28.24 1.45 17.88
CA ILE A 114 -28.41 0.95 16.51
C ILE A 114 -28.23 2.07 15.44
N ASN A 115 -28.77 3.27 15.73
CA ASN A 115 -28.68 4.40 14.80
C ASN A 115 -27.22 4.85 14.60
N LYS A 116 -26.43 4.90 15.68
CA LYS A 116 -25.03 5.26 15.61
C LYS A 116 -24.21 4.23 14.86
N ILE A 117 -24.48 2.93 15.08
CA ILE A 117 -23.84 1.84 14.31
C ILE A 117 -24.19 1.96 12.82
N ALA A 118 -25.45 2.24 12.48
CA ALA A 118 -25.86 2.45 11.10
C ALA A 118 -25.14 3.63 10.46
N LEU A 119 -25.00 4.77 11.16
CA LEU A 119 -24.24 5.93 10.70
C LEU A 119 -22.75 5.62 10.49
N MET A 120 -22.14 4.81 11.37
CA MET A 120 -20.75 4.34 11.20
C MET A 120 -20.60 3.52 9.91
N LEU A 121 -21.50 2.55 9.70
CA LEU A 121 -21.47 1.70 8.50
C LEU A 121 -21.79 2.47 7.21
N ALA A 122 -22.60 3.51 7.29
CA ALA A 122 -22.89 4.42 6.20
C ALA A 122 -21.76 5.44 5.91
N GLY A 123 -20.65 5.41 6.67
CA GLY A 123 -19.51 6.32 6.51
C GLY A 123 -19.80 7.77 6.95
N LYS A 124 -20.87 7.99 7.74
CA LYS A 124 -21.25 9.31 8.29
C LYS A 124 -20.60 9.60 9.65
N VAL A 125 -20.03 8.57 10.29
CA VAL A 125 -19.23 8.68 11.50
C VAL A 125 -17.85 8.11 11.22
N PHE A 126 -16.82 8.94 11.42
CA PHE A 126 -15.43 8.56 11.16
C PHE A 126 -14.80 7.83 12.34
N LYS A 127 -13.86 6.90 12.03
CA LYS A 127 -13.10 6.16 13.05
C LYS A 127 -11.94 7.02 13.57
N THR A 128 -12.19 7.81 14.60
CA THR A 128 -11.17 8.69 15.21
C THR A 128 -10.42 8.05 16.38
N LYS A 129 -10.91 6.90 16.90
CA LYS A 129 -10.24 6.17 17.98
C LYS A 129 -8.97 5.45 17.50
N THR A 130 -8.08 5.14 18.45
CA THR A 130 -6.89 4.32 18.23
C THR A 130 -7.20 2.98 17.56
N PRO A 131 -6.26 2.41 16.77
CA PRO A 131 -4.91 2.91 16.48
C PRO A 131 -4.90 4.13 15.56
N ASP A 132 -3.82 4.92 15.64
CA ASP A 132 -3.59 6.08 14.78
C ASP A 132 -3.16 5.63 13.37
N VAL A 133 -3.36 6.48 12.39
CA VAL A 133 -3.08 6.19 10.96
C VAL A 133 -1.62 5.79 10.76
N ASP A 134 -0.69 6.53 11.37
CA ASP A 134 0.75 6.28 11.28
C ASP A 134 1.16 4.90 11.84
N ASN A 135 0.46 4.41 12.86
CA ASN A 135 0.74 3.09 13.43
C ASN A 135 0.36 1.94 12.48
N TYR A 136 -0.73 2.09 11.72
CA TYR A 136 -1.07 1.13 10.67
C TYR A 136 -0.07 1.21 9.51
N GLN A 137 0.28 2.43 9.10
CA GLN A 137 1.23 2.70 8.03
C GLN A 137 2.59 2.05 8.32
N LYS A 138 3.16 2.31 9.50
CA LYS A 138 4.44 1.71 9.91
C LYS A 138 4.41 0.20 9.90
N THR A 139 3.38 -0.42 10.50
CA THR A 139 3.29 -1.89 10.49
C THR A 139 3.20 -2.44 9.08
N CYS A 140 2.42 -1.79 8.21
CA CYS A 140 2.30 -2.17 6.82
C CYS A 140 3.66 -2.08 6.11
N PHE A 141 4.32 -0.93 6.15
CA PHE A 141 5.58 -0.70 5.47
C PHE A 141 6.69 -1.63 5.97
N ASP A 142 6.86 -1.75 7.29
CA ASP A 142 7.81 -2.71 7.89
C ASP A 142 7.55 -4.17 7.46
N THR A 143 6.27 -4.52 7.22
CA THR A 143 5.91 -5.87 6.79
C THR A 143 6.27 -6.10 5.32
N LEU A 144 6.05 -5.11 4.47
CA LEU A 144 6.23 -5.19 3.03
C LEU A 144 7.67 -4.96 2.58
N ASN A 145 8.47 -4.31 3.42
CA ASN A 145 9.88 -4.02 3.18
C ASN A 145 10.66 -5.32 2.95
N GLY A 146 11.43 -5.37 1.86
CA GLY A 146 12.16 -6.55 1.39
C GLY A 146 11.29 -7.61 0.70
N VAL A 147 9.97 -7.47 0.71
CA VAL A 147 9.02 -8.39 0.03
C VAL A 147 8.51 -7.79 -1.27
N LEU A 148 7.93 -6.60 -1.22
CA LEU A 148 7.30 -5.93 -2.36
C LEU A 148 8.12 -4.74 -2.88
N PHE A 149 8.96 -4.17 -2.07
CA PHE A 149 9.96 -3.16 -2.42
C PHE A 149 11.21 -3.39 -1.55
N GLU A 150 12.36 -2.93 -1.97
CA GLU A 150 13.63 -3.15 -1.25
C GLU A 150 13.69 -2.35 0.06
N ASP A 151 13.18 -1.11 0.03
CA ASP A 151 13.28 -0.17 1.15
C ASP A 151 12.10 0.81 1.12
N ASP A 152 11.60 1.22 2.28
CA ASP A 152 10.48 2.15 2.40
C ASP A 152 10.78 3.56 1.85
N ARG A 153 12.04 3.91 1.59
CA ARG A 153 12.45 5.11 0.85
C ARG A 153 11.89 5.18 -0.57
N GLN A 154 11.51 4.03 -1.15
CA GLN A 154 10.90 3.96 -2.47
C GLN A 154 9.42 4.39 -2.46
N ILE A 155 8.82 4.54 -1.28
CA ILE A 155 7.44 4.99 -1.16
C ILE A 155 7.37 6.50 -1.37
N VAL A 156 6.95 6.90 -2.58
CA VAL A 156 6.84 8.32 -2.97
C VAL A 156 5.47 8.92 -2.65
N GLU A 157 4.45 8.06 -2.47
CA GLU A 157 3.10 8.47 -2.06
C GLU A 157 2.48 7.42 -1.15
N ALA A 158 1.81 7.86 -0.08
CA ALA A 158 1.10 6.97 0.83
C ALA A 158 -0.29 7.52 1.18
N ASN A 159 -1.30 6.70 0.98
CA ASN A 159 -2.69 7.00 1.33
C ASN A 159 -3.19 5.99 2.35
N VAL A 160 -3.51 6.45 3.56
CA VAL A 160 -4.02 5.56 4.62
C VAL A 160 -5.40 6.00 5.08
N LYS A 161 -6.34 5.08 5.11
CA LYS A 161 -7.73 5.32 5.49
C LYS A 161 -8.21 4.31 6.52
N LYS A 162 -8.85 4.80 7.59
CA LYS A 162 -9.56 3.99 8.59
C LYS A 162 -11.06 4.14 8.38
N VAL A 163 -11.79 3.03 8.34
CA VAL A 163 -13.24 3.04 8.15
C VAL A 163 -13.94 2.07 9.11
N TYR A 164 -15.22 2.30 9.38
CA TYR A 164 -16.08 1.29 9.95
C TYR A 164 -16.64 0.40 8.82
N SER A 165 -16.74 -0.91 9.08
CA SER A 165 -17.23 -1.89 8.12
C SER A 165 -17.97 -3.03 8.81
N LYS A 166 -18.69 -3.85 8.04
CA LYS A 166 -19.35 -5.08 8.55
C LYS A 166 -18.35 -6.08 9.10
N GLU A 167 -17.21 -6.21 8.42
CA GLU A 167 -16.14 -7.14 8.75
C GLU A 167 -14.84 -6.38 8.97
N ASP A 168 -13.94 -6.95 9.77
CA ASP A 168 -12.58 -6.45 9.86
C ASP A 168 -11.84 -6.84 8.59
N PHE A 169 -11.16 -5.88 7.97
CA PHE A 169 -10.36 -6.12 6.78
C PHE A 169 -9.17 -5.15 6.68
N THR A 170 -8.22 -5.50 5.86
CA THR A 170 -7.16 -4.59 5.42
C THR A 170 -6.92 -4.78 3.93
N HIS A 171 -7.07 -3.72 3.15
CA HIS A 171 -6.69 -3.68 1.75
C HIS A 171 -5.37 -2.93 1.62
N ILE A 172 -4.42 -3.52 0.93
CA ILE A 172 -3.13 -2.94 0.59
C ILE A 172 -3.05 -2.92 -0.93
N ILE A 173 -2.89 -1.74 -1.52
CA ILE A 173 -2.76 -1.58 -2.96
C ILE A 173 -1.43 -0.87 -3.21
N ILE A 174 -0.59 -1.47 -4.04
CA ILE A 174 0.72 -0.95 -4.40
C ILE A 174 0.72 -0.64 -5.89
N HIS A 175 1.01 0.60 -6.22
CA HIS A 175 1.21 1.07 -7.58
C HIS A 175 2.71 1.20 -7.79
N TYR A 176 3.26 0.47 -8.75
CA TYR A 176 4.65 0.58 -9.16
C TYR A 176 4.74 1.60 -10.28
N TYR A 177 5.53 2.65 -10.08
CA TYR A 177 5.75 3.69 -11.07
C TYR A 177 6.86 3.29 -12.03
N ARG A 178 6.80 3.80 -13.26
CA ARG A 178 7.94 3.74 -14.18
C ARG A 178 9.05 4.63 -13.64
N ASP A 179 10.24 4.10 -13.60
CA ASP A 179 11.43 4.88 -13.30
C ASP A 179 12.18 5.19 -14.60
N MET A 180 12.38 6.46 -14.85
CA MET A 180 13.14 6.97 -15.99
C MET A 180 14.48 7.61 -15.57
N SER A 181 14.93 7.39 -14.34
CA SER A 181 16.19 7.96 -13.81
C SER A 181 17.42 7.56 -14.65
N GLU A 182 17.39 6.37 -15.28
CA GLU A 182 18.45 5.88 -16.14
C GLU A 182 18.23 6.13 -17.65
N TYR A 183 17.28 7.01 -18.00
CA TYR A 183 17.03 7.35 -19.38
C TYR A 183 18.27 7.97 -20.04
N LYS A 184 18.73 7.35 -21.14
CA LYS A 184 19.96 7.76 -21.83
C LYS A 184 19.73 8.61 -23.08
N GLY A 185 18.48 8.92 -23.41
CA GLY A 185 18.13 9.74 -24.55
C GLY A 185 18.34 11.25 -24.32
N THR A 186 18.07 12.03 -25.34
CA THR A 186 18.22 13.47 -25.32
C THR A 186 16.97 14.18 -24.82
N ALA A 187 17.11 15.42 -24.32
CA ALA A 187 15.99 16.26 -23.94
C ALA A 187 15.03 16.51 -25.13
N LYS A 188 15.55 16.55 -26.38
CA LYS A 188 14.76 16.69 -27.60
C LYS A 188 13.85 15.48 -27.82
N GLU A 189 14.33 14.27 -27.53
CA GLU A 189 13.53 13.05 -27.62
C GLU A 189 12.44 13.03 -26.54
N LEU A 190 12.77 13.41 -25.30
CA LEU A 190 11.79 13.52 -24.22
C LEU A 190 10.66 14.52 -24.56
N LEU A 191 11.00 15.68 -25.14
CA LEU A 191 10.04 16.66 -25.62
C LEU A 191 9.16 16.09 -26.75
N SER A 192 9.79 15.45 -27.75
CA SER A 192 9.05 14.91 -28.91
C SER A 192 8.09 13.79 -28.53
N GLN A 193 8.37 13.07 -27.45
CA GLN A 193 7.53 12.03 -26.87
C GLN A 193 6.48 12.57 -25.87
N GLY A 194 6.51 13.88 -25.59
CA GLY A 194 5.62 14.50 -24.61
C GLY A 194 5.86 14.06 -23.16
N ILE A 195 7.05 13.54 -22.86
CA ILE A 195 7.42 13.08 -21.51
C ILE A 195 7.75 14.27 -20.62
N ILE A 196 8.37 15.30 -21.19
CA ILE A 196 8.62 16.59 -20.54
C ILE A 196 8.08 17.74 -21.39
N THR A 197 7.88 18.89 -20.77
CA THR A 197 7.49 20.14 -21.40
C THR A 197 8.69 21.05 -21.63
N GLU A 198 8.56 22.03 -22.52
CA GLU A 198 9.59 23.07 -22.71
C GLU A 198 9.86 23.86 -21.43
N GLU A 199 8.81 24.12 -20.63
CA GLU A 199 8.91 24.84 -19.36
C GLU A 199 9.77 24.07 -18.34
N GLU A 200 9.55 22.75 -18.20
CA GLU A 200 10.34 21.87 -17.34
C GLU A 200 11.79 21.81 -17.80
N LEU A 201 12.03 21.79 -19.12
CA LEU A 201 13.39 21.79 -19.65
C LEU A 201 14.12 23.11 -19.37
N GLU A 202 13.47 24.25 -19.54
CA GLU A 202 14.06 25.57 -19.20
C GLU A 202 14.34 25.71 -17.71
N LEU A 203 13.43 25.24 -16.87
CA LEU A 203 13.63 25.18 -15.40
C LEU A 203 14.87 24.34 -15.06
N ALA A 204 14.99 23.15 -15.66
CA ALA A 204 16.13 22.27 -15.46
C ALA A 204 17.47 22.92 -15.87
N ARG A 205 17.48 23.66 -17.00
CA ARG A 205 18.64 24.44 -17.45
C ARG A 205 19.04 25.52 -16.44
N THR A 206 18.05 26.17 -15.85
CA THR A 206 18.28 27.23 -14.84
C THR A 206 18.89 26.62 -13.57
N ILE A 207 18.32 25.51 -13.06
CA ILE A 207 18.82 24.80 -11.88
C ILE A 207 20.28 24.34 -12.09
N LYS A 208 20.63 23.85 -13.30
CA LYS A 208 21.97 23.35 -13.59
C LYS A 208 23.03 24.46 -13.68
N LYS A 209 22.63 25.72 -13.92
CA LYS A 209 23.55 26.88 -14.03
C LYS A 209 23.85 27.57 -12.69
N GLY A 210 23.01 27.36 -11.67
CA GLY A 210 23.20 27.88 -10.30
C GLY A 210 24.00 26.92 -9.45
#